data_8f93b05221860d8738270c26ae02ef82
#
_entry.id   8f93b05221860d8738270c26ae02ef82
#
_cell.length_a   1.000
_cell.length_b   1.000
_cell.length_c   1.000
_cell.angle_alpha   90.00
_cell.angle_beta   90.00
_cell.angle_gamma   90.00
#
_symmetry.space_group_name_H-M   'P 1'
#
loop_
_entity.id
_entity.type
_entity.pdbx_description
1 polymer ?
#
loop_
_entity_poly.entity_id
_entity_poly.type
_entity_poly.pdbx_seq_one_letter_code
_entity_poly.pdbx_strand_id
1 'polypeptide(L)'
;MKEKVVDFIKRKREVLAHHQFEFKDWLSPTIRDYWVEFLNKANNSQLASWVKEHNLVSVANGNSVEVDKPEPIEMHPEAEKLMSSLLETLGEEIHVGQWLTVDQSRIDRFAEVTDDHQWIHTDPERAQTESPFKTTIAHGFLTLSLLSVLTDSVDPANQKFPTAKMTVNYGLNQVRFPYPVKSGTNVRARTKIQSVTPIKRGLEIVQEITVEIEGCRRPGCVAESVVRLYF
;
A
#
# COMPACT_ATOMS: atom_id res chain seq x y z
N MET A 1 0.32 -28.20 -8.34
CA MET A 1 0.02 -26.88 -7.75
C MET A 1 -0.63 -26.95 -6.38
N LYS A 2 -1.53 -27.90 -6.10
CA LYS A 2 -2.22 -28.09 -4.81
C LYS A 2 -1.28 -28.47 -3.65
N GLU A 3 -0.26 -29.31 -3.87
CA GLU A 3 0.71 -29.71 -2.82
C GLU A 3 1.55 -28.54 -2.28
N LYS A 4 1.98 -27.62 -3.14
CA LYS A 4 2.79 -26.45 -2.72
C LYS A 4 2.05 -25.47 -1.81
N VAL A 5 0.74 -25.35 -1.96
CA VAL A 5 -0.10 -24.50 -1.11
C VAL A 5 -0.28 -25.11 0.28
N VAL A 6 -0.45 -26.43 0.35
CA VAL A 6 -0.59 -27.17 1.62
C VAL A 6 0.71 -27.12 2.43
N ASP A 7 1.87 -27.27 1.78
CA ASP A 7 3.18 -27.16 2.43
C ASP A 7 3.49 -25.73 2.90
N PHE A 8 3.07 -24.72 2.16
CA PHE A 8 3.20 -23.32 2.57
C PHE A 8 2.37 -23.06 3.84
N ILE A 9 1.13 -23.54 3.88
CA ILE A 9 0.25 -23.40 5.04
C ILE A 9 0.80 -24.12 6.27
N LYS A 10 1.35 -25.35 6.10
CA LYS A 10 1.97 -26.11 7.18
C LYS A 10 3.18 -25.40 7.78
N ARG A 11 4.10 -24.90 6.95
CA ARG A 11 5.29 -24.14 7.42
C ARG A 11 4.92 -22.86 8.18
N LYS A 12 3.90 -22.14 7.73
CA LYS A 12 3.41 -20.95 8.44
C LYS A 12 2.76 -21.28 9.79
N ARG A 13 2.15 -22.44 9.92
CA ARG A 13 1.54 -22.92 11.17
C ARG A 13 2.57 -23.21 12.26
N GLU A 14 3.73 -23.79 11.95
CA GLU A 14 4.79 -24.05 12.91
C GLU A 14 5.40 -22.76 13.48
N VAL A 15 5.48 -21.70 12.67
CA VAL A 15 5.97 -20.38 13.09
C VAL A 15 4.95 -19.64 13.97
N LEU A 16 3.65 -19.85 13.76
CA LEU A 16 2.55 -19.16 14.46
C LEU A 16 2.10 -19.87 15.75
N ALA A 17 2.46 -21.14 15.94
CA ALA A 17 2.09 -21.92 17.14
C ALA A 17 2.73 -21.41 18.46
N HIS A 18 3.71 -20.50 18.38
CA HIS A 18 4.35 -19.88 19.55
C HIS A 18 3.77 -18.54 19.99
N HIS A 19 2.79 -17.98 19.26
CA HIS A 19 2.08 -16.75 19.67
C HIS A 19 0.57 -16.99 19.63
N GLN A 20 -0.11 -16.73 20.77
CA GLN A 20 -1.57 -16.83 20.95
C GLN A 20 -2.37 -15.77 20.15
N PHE A 21 -1.97 -15.45 18.93
CA PHE A 21 -2.73 -14.59 18.03
C PHE A 21 -3.57 -15.45 17.08
N GLU A 22 -4.87 -15.29 17.11
CA GLU A 22 -5.75 -15.93 16.13
C GLU A 22 -5.50 -15.31 14.74
N PHE A 23 -5.33 -16.16 13.72
CA PHE A 23 -5.07 -15.75 12.33
C PHE A 23 -6.10 -14.72 11.78
N LYS A 24 -7.33 -14.78 12.30
CA LYS A 24 -8.41 -13.84 11.95
C LYS A 24 -8.16 -12.40 12.40
N ASP A 25 -7.35 -12.18 13.44
CA ASP A 25 -7.07 -10.85 13.97
C ASP A 25 -5.98 -10.11 13.17
N TRP A 26 -5.26 -10.86 12.34
CA TRP A 26 -4.23 -10.32 11.45
C TRP A 26 -4.77 -9.94 10.07
N LEU A 27 -5.93 -10.44 9.68
CA LEU A 27 -6.59 -10.11 8.41
C LEU A 27 -7.34 -8.79 8.54
N SER A 28 -7.15 -7.89 7.56
CA SER A 28 -8.01 -6.71 7.47
C SER A 28 -9.48 -7.13 7.36
N PRO A 29 -10.43 -6.30 7.82
CA PRO A 29 -11.86 -6.62 7.75
C PRO A 29 -12.30 -7.08 6.36
N THR A 30 -11.83 -6.42 5.32
CA THR A 30 -12.14 -6.72 3.91
C THR A 30 -11.64 -8.11 3.46
N ILE A 31 -10.45 -8.53 3.91
CA ILE A 31 -9.91 -9.86 3.59
C ILE A 31 -10.65 -10.93 4.39
N ARG A 32 -11.09 -10.61 5.62
CA ARG A 32 -11.89 -11.50 6.45
C ARG A 32 -13.23 -11.79 5.76
N ASP A 33 -13.91 -10.77 5.28
CA ASP A 33 -15.21 -10.88 4.60
C ASP A 33 -15.08 -11.65 3.29
N TYR A 34 -14.03 -11.40 2.51
CA TYR A 34 -13.71 -12.17 1.30
C TYR A 34 -13.43 -13.66 1.61
N TRP A 35 -12.72 -13.96 2.70
CA TRP A 35 -12.48 -15.33 3.16
C TRP A 35 -13.77 -16.03 3.58
N VAL A 36 -14.65 -15.35 4.30
CA VAL A 36 -15.96 -15.87 4.70
C VAL A 36 -16.82 -16.16 3.46
N GLU A 37 -16.85 -15.25 2.49
CA GLU A 37 -17.57 -15.45 1.24
C GLU A 37 -16.98 -16.58 0.40
N PHE A 38 -15.65 -16.66 0.30
CA PHE A 38 -14.96 -17.76 -0.36
C PHE A 38 -15.26 -19.11 0.30
N LEU A 39 -15.23 -19.19 1.62
CA LEU A 39 -15.58 -20.41 2.37
C LEU A 39 -17.05 -20.78 2.20
N ASN A 40 -17.95 -19.83 2.13
CA ASN A 40 -19.37 -20.06 1.87
C ASN A 40 -19.64 -20.54 0.43
N LYS A 41 -18.93 -20.00 -0.56
CA LYS A 41 -18.98 -20.51 -1.95
C LYS A 41 -18.32 -21.88 -2.12
N ALA A 42 -17.32 -22.19 -1.29
CA ALA A 42 -16.61 -23.48 -1.31
C ALA A 42 -17.37 -24.63 -0.62
N ASN A 43 -18.61 -24.44 -0.21
CA ASN A 43 -19.39 -25.35 0.64
C ASN A 43 -19.64 -26.77 0.06
N ASN A 44 -19.12 -27.07 -1.14
CA ASN A 44 -19.18 -28.40 -1.79
C ASN A 44 -17.80 -28.96 -2.14
N SER A 45 -16.69 -28.46 -1.56
CA SER A 45 -15.35 -28.93 -1.87
C SER A 45 -14.69 -29.62 -0.67
N GLN A 46 -13.80 -30.57 -0.94
CA GLN A 46 -12.98 -31.25 0.07
C GLN A 46 -12.21 -30.30 1.00
N LEU A 47 -12.06 -29.02 0.61
CA LEU A 47 -11.42 -27.99 1.40
C LEU A 47 -12.29 -27.52 2.57
N ALA A 48 -13.60 -27.45 2.38
CA ALA A 48 -14.55 -27.05 3.44
C ALA A 48 -14.67 -28.11 4.54
N SER A 49 -14.64 -29.41 4.18
CA SER A 49 -14.62 -30.50 5.15
C SER A 49 -13.31 -30.51 5.95
N TRP A 50 -12.17 -30.26 5.28
CA TRP A 50 -10.87 -30.19 5.93
C TRP A 50 -10.75 -29.02 6.91
N VAL A 51 -11.29 -27.81 6.56
CA VAL A 51 -11.31 -26.64 7.43
C VAL A 51 -12.18 -26.86 8.67
N LYS A 52 -13.30 -27.58 8.53
CA LYS A 52 -14.16 -27.98 9.65
C LYS A 52 -13.48 -29.01 10.56
N GLU A 53 -12.82 -30.02 9.98
CA GLU A 53 -12.17 -31.11 10.70
C GLU A 53 -10.98 -30.64 11.55
N HIS A 54 -10.32 -29.53 11.14
CA HIS A 54 -9.15 -28.98 11.82
C HIS A 54 -9.44 -27.78 12.73
N ASN A 55 -10.72 -27.52 13.01
CA ASN A 55 -11.16 -26.46 13.94
C ASN A 55 -10.56 -25.07 13.67
N LEU A 56 -10.28 -24.75 12.40
CA LEU A 56 -9.74 -23.46 11.97
C LEU A 56 -10.79 -22.35 11.96
N VAL A 57 -12.07 -22.74 12.08
CA VAL A 57 -13.19 -21.83 12.31
C VAL A 57 -14.04 -22.47 13.40
N SER A 58 -14.10 -21.85 14.57
CA SER A 58 -15.05 -22.21 15.62
C SER A 58 -16.45 -21.88 15.09
N VAL A 59 -17.16 -22.91 14.57
CA VAL A 59 -18.59 -22.79 14.30
C VAL A 59 -19.28 -22.87 15.65
N ALA A 60 -19.62 -21.72 16.20
CA ALA A 60 -20.48 -21.65 17.38
C ALA A 60 -21.79 -22.37 17.09
N ASN A 61 -22.13 -23.30 17.98
CA ASN A 61 -23.34 -24.08 17.95
C ASN A 61 -24.60 -23.22 17.76
N GLY A 62 -25.33 -23.49 16.69
CA GLY A 62 -26.80 -23.58 16.67
C GLY A 62 -27.65 -22.36 17.02
N ASN A 63 -27.13 -21.18 17.18
CA ASN A 63 -27.93 -19.94 17.12
C ASN A 63 -27.52 -19.21 15.86
N SER A 64 -28.43 -19.06 14.92
CA SER A 64 -28.31 -18.12 13.82
C SER A 64 -28.16 -16.73 14.43
N VAL A 65 -26.93 -16.32 14.66
CA VAL A 65 -26.62 -14.89 14.79
C VAL A 65 -26.95 -14.34 13.40
N GLU A 66 -28.06 -13.63 13.27
CA GLU A 66 -28.26 -12.72 12.17
C GLU A 66 -27.02 -11.84 12.15
N VAL A 67 -26.10 -12.15 11.22
CA VAL A 67 -25.03 -11.23 10.87
C VAL A 67 -25.77 -10.03 10.29
N ASP A 68 -25.86 -8.97 11.08
CA ASP A 68 -26.36 -7.68 10.61
C ASP A 68 -25.66 -7.43 9.27
N LYS A 69 -26.45 -7.55 8.18
CA LYS A 69 -25.94 -7.18 6.86
C LYS A 69 -25.54 -5.72 7.00
N PRO A 70 -24.28 -5.36 6.71
CA PRO A 70 -23.90 -3.97 6.77
C PRO A 70 -24.91 -3.17 5.96
N GLU A 71 -25.54 -2.18 6.58
CA GLU A 71 -26.47 -1.30 5.90
C GLU A 71 -25.82 -0.79 4.63
N PRO A 72 -26.51 -0.81 3.49
CA PRO A 72 -25.94 -0.32 2.24
C PRO A 72 -25.49 1.13 2.48
N ILE A 73 -24.21 1.38 2.26
CA ILE A 73 -23.65 2.73 2.37
C ILE A 73 -24.27 3.52 1.23
N GLU A 74 -25.17 4.45 1.53
CA GLU A 74 -25.66 5.42 0.54
C GLU A 74 -24.46 6.25 0.07
N MET A 75 -24.07 6.06 -1.20
CA MET A 75 -22.97 6.77 -1.81
C MET A 75 -23.47 8.05 -2.49
N HIS A 76 -22.63 9.08 -2.49
CA HIS A 76 -22.85 10.26 -3.31
C HIS A 76 -22.78 9.86 -4.80
N PRO A 77 -23.64 10.37 -5.71
CA PRO A 77 -23.62 9.98 -7.13
C PRO A 77 -22.26 10.14 -7.83
N GLU A 78 -21.51 11.19 -7.48
CA GLU A 78 -20.15 11.39 -8.01
C GLU A 78 -19.17 10.34 -7.48
N ALA A 79 -19.35 9.85 -6.26
CA ALA A 79 -18.54 8.76 -5.70
C ALA A 79 -18.81 7.44 -6.43
N GLU A 80 -20.07 7.11 -6.71
CA GLU A 80 -20.44 5.91 -7.49
C GLU A 80 -19.83 5.93 -8.90
N LYS A 81 -19.95 7.07 -9.58
CA LYS A 81 -19.40 7.25 -10.92
C LYS A 81 -17.88 7.12 -10.93
N LEU A 82 -17.20 7.76 -9.98
CA LEU A 82 -15.75 7.66 -9.86
C LEU A 82 -15.32 6.24 -9.51
N MET A 83 -15.99 5.58 -8.56
CA MET A 83 -15.72 4.19 -8.19
C MET A 83 -15.83 3.26 -9.40
N SER A 84 -16.90 3.37 -10.18
CA SER A 84 -17.09 2.56 -11.39
C SER A 84 -15.95 2.74 -12.38
N SER A 85 -15.54 3.98 -12.64
CA SER A 85 -14.42 4.29 -13.53
C SER A 85 -13.08 3.74 -13.02
N LEU A 86 -12.82 3.83 -11.71
CA LEU A 86 -11.56 3.32 -11.12
C LEU A 86 -11.52 1.79 -11.08
N LEU A 87 -12.66 1.13 -10.92
CA LEU A 87 -12.74 -0.34 -10.96
C LEU A 87 -12.38 -0.91 -12.33
N GLU A 88 -12.62 -0.17 -13.42
CA GLU A 88 -12.23 -0.57 -14.78
C GLU A 88 -10.71 -0.55 -14.99
N THR A 89 -9.99 0.25 -14.23
CA THR A 89 -8.53 0.45 -14.35
C THR A 89 -7.72 -0.20 -13.22
N LEU A 90 -8.34 -1.12 -12.44
CA LEU A 90 -7.62 -1.80 -11.37
C LEU A 90 -6.40 -2.57 -11.89
N GLY A 91 -5.25 -2.32 -11.24
CA GLY A 91 -3.97 -2.94 -11.59
C GLY A 91 -3.27 -2.31 -12.80
N GLU A 92 -3.94 -1.43 -13.55
CA GLU A 92 -3.32 -0.70 -14.65
C GLU A 92 -2.52 0.51 -14.13
N GLU A 93 -1.52 0.91 -14.92
CA GLU A 93 -0.77 2.14 -14.65
C GLU A 93 -1.60 3.35 -15.06
N ILE A 94 -2.02 4.13 -14.06
CA ILE A 94 -2.91 5.29 -14.27
C ILE A 94 -2.15 6.62 -14.30
N HIS A 95 -0.89 6.64 -13.88
CA HIS A 95 -0.08 7.86 -13.83
C HIS A 95 1.41 7.55 -13.89
N VAL A 96 2.13 8.40 -14.64
CA VAL A 96 3.60 8.47 -14.68
C VAL A 96 4.00 9.92 -14.50
N GLY A 97 4.62 10.24 -13.36
CA GLY A 97 5.07 11.58 -13.03
C GLY A 97 6.27 12.05 -13.86
N GLN A 98 6.57 13.33 -13.74
CA GLN A 98 7.76 13.92 -14.34
C GLN A 98 9.02 13.56 -13.54
N TRP A 99 10.18 13.60 -14.22
CA TRP A 99 11.46 13.41 -13.56
C TRP A 99 11.76 14.58 -12.63
N LEU A 100 12.17 14.27 -11.41
CA LEU A 100 12.58 15.22 -10.38
C LEU A 100 13.99 14.88 -9.91
N THR A 101 14.88 15.87 -9.92
CA THR A 101 16.25 15.70 -9.39
C THR A 101 16.23 15.74 -7.86
N VAL A 102 16.84 14.73 -7.25
CA VAL A 102 17.11 14.66 -5.80
C VAL A 102 18.56 15.08 -5.57
N ASP A 103 18.79 16.39 -5.54
CA ASP A 103 20.11 16.97 -5.32
C ASP A 103 20.51 17.01 -3.83
N GLN A 104 21.78 17.33 -3.55
CA GLN A 104 22.30 17.42 -2.19
C GLN A 104 21.58 18.49 -1.37
N SER A 105 21.25 19.64 -1.97
CA SER A 105 20.53 20.71 -1.28
C SER A 105 19.16 20.27 -0.77
N ARG A 106 18.46 19.42 -1.52
CA ARG A 106 17.19 18.83 -1.08
C ARG A 106 17.36 17.86 0.08
N ILE A 107 18.42 17.06 0.05
CA ILE A 107 18.77 16.11 1.11
C ILE A 107 19.14 16.87 2.39
N ASP A 108 19.96 17.92 2.29
CA ASP A 108 20.38 18.73 3.44
C ASP A 108 19.19 19.44 4.09
N ARG A 109 18.29 20.03 3.30
CA ARG A 109 17.05 20.64 3.83
C ARG A 109 16.15 19.64 4.53
N PHE A 110 16.10 18.39 4.06
CA PHE A 110 15.34 17.35 4.74
C PHE A 110 16.01 16.95 6.05
N ALA A 111 17.33 16.84 6.09
CA ALA A 111 18.09 16.59 7.31
C ALA A 111 17.84 17.68 8.36
N GLU A 112 17.84 18.96 7.96
CA GLU A 112 17.55 20.10 8.84
C GLU A 112 16.13 20.04 9.45
N VAL A 113 15.13 19.63 8.68
CA VAL A 113 13.73 19.58 9.15
C VAL A 113 13.48 18.36 10.06
N THR A 114 14.25 17.28 9.88
CA THR A 114 14.05 16.01 10.60
C THR A 114 15.09 15.72 11.67
N ASP A 115 16.12 16.58 11.80
CA ASP A 115 17.29 16.37 12.65
C ASP A 115 18.08 15.08 12.33
N ASP A 116 17.88 14.48 11.15
CA ASP A 116 18.60 13.30 10.69
C ASP A 116 19.83 13.69 9.87
N HIS A 117 20.89 14.09 10.57
CA HIS A 117 22.18 14.54 10.02
C HIS A 117 23.19 13.40 9.88
N GLN A 118 22.77 12.16 9.64
CA GLN A 118 23.72 11.08 9.42
C GLN A 118 24.63 11.39 8.23
N TRP A 119 25.94 11.17 8.42
CA TRP A 119 26.99 11.51 7.44
C TRP A 119 26.74 10.93 6.04
N ILE A 120 26.08 9.77 5.96
CA ILE A 120 25.77 9.13 4.69
C ILE A 120 24.79 9.96 3.83
N HIS A 121 24.08 10.90 4.45
CA HIS A 121 23.18 11.83 3.79
C HIS A 121 23.82 13.21 3.59
N THR A 122 24.59 13.70 4.58
CA THR A 122 24.93 15.11 4.68
C THR A 122 26.42 15.43 4.50
N ASP A 123 27.30 14.42 4.35
CA ASP A 123 28.75 14.61 4.18
C ASP A 123 29.24 13.97 2.86
N PRO A 124 29.23 14.73 1.74
CA PRO A 124 29.68 14.21 0.44
C PRO A 124 31.16 13.76 0.42
N GLU A 125 32.05 14.44 1.13
CA GLU A 125 33.49 14.12 1.15
C GLU A 125 33.72 12.76 1.83
N ARG A 126 33.12 12.58 2.98
CA ARG A 126 33.15 11.32 3.70
C ARG A 126 32.44 10.20 2.91
N ALA A 127 31.29 10.50 2.32
CA ALA A 127 30.54 9.53 1.55
C ALA A 127 31.30 9.04 0.31
N GLN A 128 32.11 9.88 -0.32
CA GLN A 128 32.94 9.50 -1.45
C GLN A 128 33.99 8.44 -1.05
N THR A 129 34.53 8.52 0.14
CA THR A 129 35.59 7.61 0.62
C THR A 129 35.05 6.38 1.33
N GLU A 130 34.09 6.55 2.26
CA GLU A 130 33.64 5.52 3.20
C GLU A 130 32.32 4.86 2.76
N SER A 131 31.44 5.56 2.00
CA SER A 131 30.15 4.98 1.60
C SER A 131 30.33 3.90 0.52
N PRO A 132 29.62 2.78 0.62
CA PRO A 132 29.59 1.77 -0.44
C PRO A 132 28.98 2.30 -1.75
N PHE A 133 28.27 3.41 -1.69
CA PHE A 133 27.64 4.08 -2.84
C PHE A 133 28.54 5.09 -3.50
N LYS A 134 29.69 5.47 -2.88
CA LYS A 134 30.67 6.45 -3.35
C LYS A 134 30.09 7.86 -3.53
N THR A 135 29.01 8.15 -2.87
CA THR A 135 28.33 9.45 -2.80
C THR A 135 27.33 9.41 -1.65
N THR A 136 26.77 10.55 -1.29
CA THR A 136 25.64 10.62 -0.39
C THR A 136 24.38 10.03 -1.03
N ILE A 137 23.46 9.59 -0.20
CA ILE A 137 22.16 9.07 -0.60
C ILE A 137 21.03 9.85 0.10
N ALA A 138 19.88 9.92 -0.53
CA ALA A 138 18.69 10.49 0.08
C ALA A 138 18.20 9.61 1.24
N HIS A 139 17.63 10.25 2.26
CA HIS A 139 16.85 9.55 3.28
C HIS A 139 15.69 8.80 2.62
N GLY A 140 15.40 7.60 3.09
CA GLY A 140 14.23 6.85 2.62
C GLY A 140 12.95 7.64 2.81
N PHE A 141 12.81 8.30 3.97
CA PHE A 141 11.66 9.16 4.28
C PHE A 141 11.59 10.42 3.41
N LEU A 142 12.72 10.98 2.93
CA LEU A 142 12.68 12.03 1.92
C LEU A 142 12.05 11.49 0.63
N THR A 143 12.51 10.32 0.14
CA THR A 143 11.97 9.69 -1.07
C THR A 143 10.46 9.45 -0.94
N LEU A 144 10.00 8.98 0.24
CA LEU A 144 8.59 8.80 0.54
C LEU A 144 7.82 10.13 0.56
N SER A 145 8.38 11.17 1.18
CA SER A 145 7.75 12.49 1.25
C SER A 145 7.58 13.15 -0.11
N LEU A 146 8.41 12.81 -1.08
CA LEU A 146 8.32 13.30 -2.45
C LEU A 146 7.13 12.71 -3.23
N LEU A 147 6.44 11.68 -2.73
CA LEU A 147 5.28 11.09 -3.42
C LEU A 147 4.24 12.14 -3.77
N SER A 148 4.01 13.14 -2.92
CA SER A 148 3.03 14.21 -3.18
C SER A 148 3.32 14.96 -4.49
N VAL A 149 4.57 15.33 -4.72
CA VAL A 149 4.97 16.03 -5.97
C VAL A 149 5.14 15.07 -7.13
N LEU A 150 5.67 13.86 -6.89
CA LEU A 150 5.92 12.88 -7.94
C LEU A 150 4.63 12.26 -8.53
N THR A 151 3.52 12.33 -7.80
CA THR A 151 2.20 11.87 -8.25
C THR A 151 1.29 13.01 -8.70
N ASP A 152 1.81 14.25 -8.80
CA ASP A 152 1.08 15.47 -9.12
C ASP A 152 -0.12 15.75 -8.19
N SER A 153 -0.14 15.13 -7.00
CA SER A 153 -1.27 15.24 -6.07
C SER A 153 -1.39 16.60 -5.38
N VAL A 154 -0.36 17.43 -5.48
CA VAL A 154 -0.31 18.80 -4.94
C VAL A 154 -0.48 19.87 -6.03
N ASP A 155 -0.65 19.49 -7.29
CA ASP A 155 -0.87 20.43 -8.39
C ASP A 155 -2.33 20.90 -8.41
N PRO A 156 -2.61 22.18 -8.09
CA PRO A 156 -3.98 22.70 -8.08
C PRO A 156 -4.60 22.80 -9.48
N ALA A 157 -3.77 22.81 -10.54
CA ALA A 157 -4.23 22.88 -11.92
C ALA A 157 -4.64 21.51 -12.47
N ASN A 158 -4.11 20.42 -11.91
CA ASN A 158 -4.33 19.05 -12.36
C ASN A 158 -4.82 18.16 -11.21
N GLN A 159 -5.94 18.54 -10.59
CA GLN A 159 -6.51 17.73 -9.50
C GLN A 159 -6.87 16.33 -9.99
N LYS A 160 -6.29 15.32 -9.38
CA LYS A 160 -6.52 13.91 -9.74
C LYS A 160 -7.97 13.46 -9.55
N PHE A 161 -8.66 14.04 -8.55
CA PHE A 161 -10.05 13.73 -8.21
C PHE A 161 -10.86 15.03 -8.08
N PRO A 162 -11.15 15.71 -9.20
CA PRO A 162 -11.74 17.07 -9.16
C PRO A 162 -13.16 17.13 -8.62
N THR A 163 -13.89 16.01 -8.59
CA THR A 163 -15.24 15.93 -8.05
C THR A 163 -15.28 15.75 -6.54
N ALA A 164 -14.14 15.36 -5.94
CA ALA A 164 -14.05 15.23 -4.49
C ALA A 164 -13.87 16.61 -3.84
N LYS A 165 -14.66 16.90 -2.80
CA LYS A 165 -14.51 18.11 -1.99
C LYS A 165 -13.23 18.10 -1.17
N MET A 166 -12.76 16.92 -0.77
CA MET A 166 -11.58 16.76 0.05
C MET A 166 -10.90 15.43 -0.25
N THR A 167 -9.57 15.50 -0.43
CA THR A 167 -8.70 14.32 -0.52
C THR A 167 -7.82 14.28 0.73
N VAL A 168 -7.86 13.18 1.47
CA VAL A 168 -7.07 12.98 2.68
C VAL A 168 -6.05 11.88 2.43
N ASN A 169 -4.78 12.19 2.66
CA ASN A 169 -3.72 11.19 2.75
C ASN A 169 -3.91 10.44 4.09
N TYR A 170 -4.58 9.28 4.05
CA TYR A 170 -5.03 8.58 5.24
C TYR A 170 -3.94 7.74 5.89
N GLY A 171 -3.06 7.15 5.07
CA GLY A 171 -1.99 6.31 5.60
C GLY A 171 -1.24 5.52 4.53
N LEU A 172 -0.45 4.60 5.03
CA LEU A 172 0.38 3.69 4.24
C LEU A 172 0.22 2.28 4.79
N ASN A 173 -0.13 1.30 3.94
CA ASN A 173 -0.19 -0.11 4.35
C ASN A 173 1.21 -0.73 4.37
N GLN A 174 2.01 -0.46 3.33
CA GLN A 174 3.36 -0.96 3.20
C GLN A 174 4.26 0.08 2.59
N VAL A 175 5.53 0.10 3.04
CA VAL A 175 6.60 0.90 2.44
C VAL A 175 7.88 0.07 2.41
N ARG A 176 8.60 0.13 1.30
CA ARG A 176 9.93 -0.47 1.12
C ARG A 176 10.82 0.49 0.35
N PHE A 177 12.10 0.49 0.70
CA PHE A 177 13.17 1.24 0.03
C PHE A 177 14.18 0.25 -0.58
N PRO A 178 13.88 -0.36 -1.74
CA PRO A 178 14.69 -1.47 -2.28
C PRO A 178 16.08 -1.04 -2.76
N TYR A 179 16.25 0.23 -3.13
CA TYR A 179 17.52 0.77 -3.60
C TYR A 179 17.70 2.23 -3.17
N PRO A 180 18.94 2.62 -2.77
CA PRO A 180 19.20 4.00 -2.36
C PRO A 180 19.13 4.97 -3.54
N VAL A 181 18.49 6.10 -3.33
CA VAL A 181 18.49 7.23 -4.25
C VAL A 181 19.76 8.04 -3.99
N LYS A 182 20.70 8.03 -4.93
CA LYS A 182 21.93 8.79 -4.82
C LYS A 182 21.68 10.29 -5.04
N SER A 183 22.46 11.13 -4.36
CA SER A 183 22.46 12.57 -4.62
C SER A 183 22.73 12.87 -6.11
N GLY A 184 21.96 13.79 -6.68
CA GLY A 184 22.01 14.17 -8.09
C GLY A 184 21.23 13.26 -9.04
N THR A 185 20.54 12.22 -8.54
CA THR A 185 19.78 11.29 -9.38
C THR A 185 18.35 11.80 -9.61
N ASN A 186 17.82 11.53 -10.81
CA ASN A 186 16.42 11.81 -11.14
C ASN A 186 15.52 10.64 -10.71
N VAL A 187 14.36 10.99 -10.18
CA VAL A 187 13.31 10.03 -9.78
C VAL A 187 11.96 10.46 -10.35
N ARG A 188 11.05 9.48 -10.55
CA ARG A 188 9.64 9.74 -10.87
C ARG A 188 8.76 8.66 -10.26
N ALA A 189 7.48 8.94 -10.07
CA ALA A 189 6.52 7.95 -9.61
C ALA A 189 5.74 7.33 -10.77
N ARG A 190 5.41 6.03 -10.59
CA ARG A 190 4.36 5.33 -11.33
C ARG A 190 3.30 4.89 -10.36
N THR A 191 2.04 5.08 -10.71
CA THR A 191 0.91 4.78 -9.82
C THR A 191 -0.05 3.80 -10.47
N LYS A 192 -0.48 2.80 -9.67
CA LYS A 192 -1.55 1.86 -10.02
C LYS A 192 -2.62 1.87 -8.93
N ILE A 193 -3.88 1.71 -9.29
CA ILE A 193 -4.95 1.50 -8.32
C ILE A 193 -4.98 0.03 -7.93
N GLN A 194 -4.89 -0.25 -6.63
CA GLN A 194 -4.96 -1.60 -6.06
C GLN A 194 -6.39 -1.97 -5.66
N SER A 195 -7.08 -1.03 -5.00
CA SER A 195 -8.47 -1.22 -4.58
C SER A 195 -9.20 0.10 -4.41
N VAL A 196 -10.52 0.05 -4.55
CA VAL A 196 -11.43 1.14 -4.28
C VAL A 196 -12.58 0.59 -3.44
N THR A 197 -12.81 1.18 -2.27
CA THR A 197 -13.81 0.71 -1.31
C THR A 197 -14.71 1.87 -0.90
N PRO A 198 -16.05 1.70 -0.89
CA PRO A 198 -16.94 2.72 -0.37
C PRO A 198 -16.77 2.87 1.15
N ILE A 199 -16.74 4.10 1.62
CA ILE A 199 -16.73 4.46 3.02
C ILE A 199 -17.86 5.44 3.30
N LYS A 200 -18.17 5.67 4.58
CA LYS A 200 -19.18 6.66 4.96
C LYS A 200 -18.81 8.03 4.39
N ARG A 201 -19.64 8.55 3.46
CA ARG A 201 -19.48 9.83 2.76
C ARG A 201 -18.35 9.90 1.75
N GLY A 202 -17.85 8.76 1.23
CA GLY A 202 -16.77 8.83 0.26
C GLY A 202 -16.22 7.50 -0.21
N LEU A 203 -14.97 7.54 -0.67
CA LEU A 203 -14.22 6.39 -1.16
C LEU A 203 -12.87 6.29 -0.45
N GLU A 204 -12.45 5.08 -0.15
CA GLU A 204 -11.06 4.77 0.20
C GLU A 204 -10.38 4.11 -0.99
N ILE A 205 -9.24 4.64 -1.39
CA ILE A 205 -8.47 4.17 -2.54
C ILE A 205 -7.09 3.75 -2.05
N VAL A 206 -6.71 2.50 -2.35
CA VAL A 206 -5.35 2.02 -2.15
C VAL A 206 -4.60 2.09 -3.47
N GLN A 207 -3.45 2.78 -3.46
CA GLN A 207 -2.59 2.98 -4.62
C GLN A 207 -1.22 2.36 -4.36
N GLU A 208 -0.73 1.54 -5.30
CA GLU A 208 0.69 1.19 -5.34
C GLU A 208 1.44 2.28 -6.08
N ILE A 209 2.43 2.87 -5.42
CA ILE A 209 3.28 3.90 -5.98
C ILE A 209 4.72 3.38 -5.99
N THR A 210 5.29 3.27 -7.19
CA THR A 210 6.68 2.89 -7.40
C THR A 210 7.49 4.11 -7.80
N VAL A 211 8.52 4.45 -7.02
CA VAL A 211 9.46 5.52 -7.34
C VAL A 211 10.62 4.94 -8.15
N GLU A 212 10.64 5.22 -9.44
CA GLU A 212 11.72 4.85 -10.35
C GLU A 212 12.93 5.77 -10.15
N ILE A 213 14.12 5.20 -10.34
CA ILE A 213 15.40 5.92 -10.40
C ILE A 213 15.88 5.86 -11.85
N GLU A 214 16.21 7.01 -12.43
CA GLU A 214 16.69 7.09 -13.82
C GLU A 214 17.93 6.20 -14.04
N GLY A 215 17.86 5.38 -15.09
CA GLY A 215 18.93 4.44 -15.42
C GLY A 215 19.07 3.23 -14.48
N CYS A 216 18.18 3.06 -13.49
CA CYS A 216 18.23 1.94 -12.54
C CYS A 216 16.99 1.05 -12.68
N ARG A 217 17.20 -0.29 -12.66
CA ARG A 217 16.08 -1.25 -12.68
C ARG A 217 15.39 -1.42 -11.32
N ARG A 218 16.06 -1.03 -10.24
CA ARG A 218 15.52 -1.16 -8.89
C ARG A 218 14.85 0.15 -8.49
N PRO A 219 13.64 0.12 -7.92
CA PRO A 219 12.97 1.32 -7.45
C PRO A 219 13.62 1.85 -6.17
N GLY A 220 13.56 3.18 -5.98
CA GLY A 220 13.99 3.84 -4.75
C GLY A 220 12.96 3.70 -3.62
N CYS A 221 11.69 3.60 -3.97
CA CYS A 221 10.60 3.38 -3.03
C CYS A 221 9.47 2.60 -3.69
N VAL A 222 8.82 1.73 -2.93
CA VAL A 222 7.52 1.14 -3.27
C VAL A 222 6.62 1.34 -2.07
N ALA A 223 5.49 2.00 -2.26
CA ALA A 223 4.55 2.32 -1.19
C ALA A 223 3.12 1.98 -1.59
N GLU A 224 2.36 1.37 -0.68
CA GLU A 224 0.91 1.28 -0.77
C GLU A 224 0.31 2.47 -0.01
N SER A 225 -0.10 3.49 -0.74
CA SER A 225 -0.71 4.71 -0.19
C SER A 225 -2.22 4.57 -0.13
N VAL A 226 -2.80 4.91 1.02
CA VAL A 226 -4.24 4.92 1.25
C VAL A 226 -4.73 6.36 1.28
N VAL A 227 -5.60 6.71 0.34
CA VAL A 227 -6.25 8.02 0.29
C VAL A 227 -7.75 7.88 0.47
N ARG A 228 -8.36 8.86 1.14
CA ARG A 228 -9.81 8.96 1.29
C ARG A 228 -10.33 10.18 0.60
N LEU A 229 -11.34 9.97 -0.21
CA LEU A 229 -12.07 11.03 -0.93
C LEU A 229 -13.42 11.24 -0.26
N TYR A 230 -13.77 12.49 -0.02
CA TYR A 230 -15.08 12.89 0.52
C TYR A 230 -15.82 13.77 -0.49
N PHE A 231 -17.14 13.53 -0.63
CA PHE A 231 -18.01 14.18 -1.62
C PHE A 231 -19.11 14.99 -0.95
#